data_e6ed8e8d99858c7a19419db969e1ba11
#
_entry.id   e6ed8e8d99858c7a19419db969e1ba11
#
_cell.length_a   1.000
_cell.length_b   1.000
_cell.length_c   1.000
_cell.angle_alpha   90.00
_cell.angle_beta   90.00
_cell.angle_gamma   90.00
#
_symmetry.space_group_name_H-M   'P 1'
#
loop_
_entity.id
_entity.type
_entity.pdbx_description
1 polymer ?
#
loop_
_entity_poly.entity_id
_entity_poly.type
_entity_poly.pdbx_seq_one_letter_code
_entity_poly.pdbx_strand_id
1 'polypeptide(L)'
;MAASRNSPPNSLPDRVAAFIAARTTPNERLCVGLSGGCDSVVLLHVLAACGLGDRLQALHVHHGLSANADCWAEFCAEYCRRLGVGFLTEHVTVDRNSALGLEAAARAARYEVFARRAGDLLLLGHHRGDQAETLLFNLLRGAGVAGTAAIPAERRQQRLRILRPLLDVAREEIEAYARDHRLDWVDDESNCDTGLTRNFLRHQVLTVLAGRFPAAERNLAQAAGHFSEADALLGELACLDWQAAVDGDALKLAALRELSLPRLKNLLRYRLRQLGWHAPAAARLDEFSRQLQTAGADRHPALDLAEGSMVAGRGVLRWVGRG
;
A
#
# COMPACT_ATOMS: atom_id res chain seq x y z
N MET A 1 8.86 20.24 -40.21
CA MET A 1 7.78 20.33 -39.22
C MET A 1 8.03 19.26 -38.17
N ALA A 2 8.59 19.64 -37.02
CA ALA A 2 8.87 18.72 -35.92
C ALA A 2 7.59 18.54 -35.12
N ALA A 3 7.02 17.33 -35.14
CA ALA A 3 5.87 16.98 -34.30
C ALA A 3 6.30 17.06 -32.82
N SER A 4 5.58 17.87 -32.08
CA SER A 4 5.71 18.00 -30.64
C SER A 4 5.52 16.64 -29.94
N ARG A 5 6.60 16.04 -29.41
CA ARG A 5 6.62 14.72 -28.77
C ARG A 5 6.30 14.73 -27.28
N ASN A 6 5.57 15.73 -26.77
CA ASN A 6 5.35 15.90 -25.32
C ASN A 6 3.88 16.11 -24.92
N SER A 7 2.91 15.57 -25.64
CA SER A 7 1.56 15.45 -25.08
C SER A 7 1.53 14.23 -24.16
N PRO A 8 0.95 14.34 -22.93
CA PRO A 8 0.78 13.17 -22.08
C PRO A 8 -0.10 12.13 -22.79
N PRO A 9 0.13 10.83 -22.55
CA PRO A 9 -0.68 9.77 -23.15
C PRO A 9 -2.15 9.98 -22.77
N ASN A 10 -3.03 10.12 -23.76
CA ASN A 10 -4.43 10.50 -23.55
C ASN A 10 -5.33 9.31 -23.21
N SER A 11 -4.95 8.08 -23.58
CA SER A 11 -5.77 6.89 -23.36
C SER A 11 -5.32 6.12 -22.10
N LEU A 12 -6.26 5.37 -21.48
CA LEU A 12 -5.94 4.50 -20.37
C LEU A 12 -4.84 3.48 -20.69
N PRO A 13 -4.86 2.78 -21.85
CA PRO A 13 -3.77 1.90 -22.27
C PRO A 13 -2.40 2.60 -22.35
N ASP A 14 -2.33 3.80 -22.91
CA ASP A 14 -1.07 4.54 -23.05
C ASP A 14 -0.47 4.89 -21.68
N ARG A 15 -1.31 5.32 -20.74
CA ARG A 15 -0.88 5.65 -19.35
C ARG A 15 -0.38 4.40 -18.64
N VAL A 16 -1.09 3.28 -18.74
CA VAL A 16 -0.66 2.01 -18.15
C VAL A 16 0.63 1.50 -18.80
N ALA A 17 0.74 1.56 -20.13
CA ALA A 17 1.96 1.17 -20.85
C ALA A 17 3.16 2.01 -20.41
N ALA A 18 3.01 3.33 -20.32
CA ALA A 18 4.05 4.23 -19.84
C ALA A 18 4.45 3.95 -18.38
N PHE A 19 3.47 3.69 -17.50
CA PHE A 19 3.70 3.33 -16.12
C PHE A 19 4.54 2.05 -15.99
N ILE A 20 4.20 1.01 -16.76
CA ILE A 20 4.91 -0.27 -16.76
C ILE A 20 6.31 -0.11 -17.35
N ALA A 21 6.46 0.56 -18.49
CA ALA A 21 7.76 0.78 -19.15
C ALA A 21 8.75 1.52 -18.25
N ALA A 22 8.27 2.49 -17.45
CA ALA A 22 9.11 3.26 -16.54
C ALA A 22 9.59 2.45 -15.30
N ARG A 23 8.95 1.31 -14.99
CA ARG A 23 9.16 0.56 -13.73
C ARG A 23 9.54 -0.89 -13.91
N THR A 24 9.50 -1.42 -15.12
CA THR A 24 9.80 -2.83 -15.38
C THR A 24 10.76 -2.99 -16.55
N THR A 25 11.49 -4.09 -16.56
CA THR A 25 12.31 -4.50 -17.71
C THR A 25 11.52 -5.43 -18.63
N PRO A 26 11.91 -5.56 -19.92
CA PRO A 26 11.22 -6.46 -20.86
C PRO A 26 11.16 -7.92 -20.44
N ASN A 27 12.11 -8.38 -19.61
CA ASN A 27 12.24 -9.78 -19.21
C ASN A 27 11.50 -10.11 -17.90
N GLU A 28 10.99 -9.11 -17.17
CA GLU A 28 10.26 -9.36 -15.93
C GLU A 28 8.87 -9.92 -16.23
N ARG A 29 8.49 -10.99 -15.51
CA ARG A 29 7.14 -11.54 -15.50
C ARG A 29 6.23 -10.64 -14.68
N LEU A 30 5.01 -10.43 -15.16
CA LEU A 30 4.01 -9.55 -14.56
C LEU A 30 2.87 -10.42 -14.00
N CYS A 31 2.77 -10.54 -12.68
CA CYS A 31 1.66 -11.24 -12.05
C CYS A 31 0.54 -10.23 -11.73
N VAL A 32 -0.66 -10.46 -12.25
CA VAL A 32 -1.85 -9.63 -11.97
C VAL A 32 -2.69 -10.31 -10.91
N GLY A 33 -2.94 -9.63 -9.77
CA GLY A 33 -3.92 -10.08 -8.78
C GLY A 33 -5.33 -9.89 -9.34
N LEU A 34 -5.95 -10.99 -9.80
CA LEU A 34 -7.25 -11.00 -10.46
C LEU A 34 -8.33 -11.43 -9.48
N SER A 35 -9.19 -10.49 -9.05
CA SER A 35 -10.34 -10.79 -8.19
C SER A 35 -11.60 -11.19 -8.98
N GLY A 36 -11.65 -10.87 -10.26
CA GLY A 36 -12.85 -10.96 -11.10
C GLY A 36 -13.63 -9.64 -11.16
N GLY A 37 -13.45 -8.73 -10.21
CA GLY A 37 -14.09 -7.42 -10.21
C GLY A 37 -13.56 -6.48 -11.30
N CYS A 38 -14.36 -5.47 -11.67
CA CYS A 38 -14.15 -4.56 -12.77
C CYS A 38 -12.70 -4.05 -12.87
N ASP A 39 -12.14 -3.52 -11.79
CA ASP A 39 -10.81 -2.89 -11.79
C ASP A 39 -9.70 -3.88 -12.14
N SER A 40 -9.78 -5.10 -11.62
CA SER A 40 -8.80 -6.16 -11.88
C SER A 40 -8.92 -6.74 -13.28
N VAL A 41 -10.15 -6.84 -13.80
CA VAL A 41 -10.45 -7.28 -15.17
C VAL A 41 -9.95 -6.25 -16.17
N VAL A 42 -10.23 -4.96 -15.95
CA VAL A 42 -9.74 -3.86 -16.80
C VAL A 42 -8.22 -3.80 -16.78
N LEU A 43 -7.59 -3.91 -15.60
CA LEU A 43 -6.12 -3.92 -15.53
C LEU A 43 -5.53 -5.04 -16.39
N LEU A 44 -6.03 -6.27 -16.25
CA LEU A 44 -5.54 -7.42 -17.03
C LEU A 44 -5.75 -7.21 -18.53
N HIS A 45 -6.96 -6.74 -18.93
CA HIS A 45 -7.28 -6.47 -20.33
C HIS A 45 -6.38 -5.40 -20.95
N VAL A 46 -6.19 -4.27 -20.27
CA VAL A 46 -5.32 -3.17 -20.73
C VAL A 46 -3.88 -3.67 -20.92
N LEU A 47 -3.35 -4.43 -19.97
CA LEU A 47 -1.98 -4.98 -20.08
C LEU A 47 -1.85 -5.94 -21.26
N ALA A 48 -2.82 -6.80 -21.50
CA ALA A 48 -2.85 -7.70 -22.67
C ALA A 48 -2.93 -6.88 -23.99
N ALA A 49 -3.80 -5.87 -24.04
CA ALA A 49 -3.95 -4.97 -25.20
C ALA A 49 -2.68 -4.16 -25.50
N CYS A 50 -1.85 -3.87 -24.50
CA CYS A 50 -0.53 -3.24 -24.65
C CYS A 50 0.57 -4.19 -25.19
N GLY A 51 0.23 -5.41 -25.59
CA GLY A 51 1.19 -6.39 -26.13
C GLY A 51 2.05 -7.05 -25.05
N LEU A 52 1.62 -7.04 -23.78
CA LEU A 52 2.36 -7.65 -22.69
C LEU A 52 1.93 -9.10 -22.39
N GLY A 53 1.02 -9.68 -23.20
CA GLY A 53 0.38 -10.97 -22.94
C GLY A 53 1.36 -12.11 -22.57
N ASP A 54 2.46 -12.26 -23.30
CA ASP A 54 3.47 -13.30 -23.09
C ASP A 54 4.19 -13.18 -21.73
N ARG A 55 4.12 -12.00 -21.11
CA ARG A 55 4.72 -11.71 -19.80
C ARG A 55 3.72 -11.83 -18.67
N LEU A 56 2.42 -11.90 -18.98
CA LEU A 56 1.35 -11.86 -18.00
C LEU A 56 1.07 -13.24 -17.41
N GLN A 57 0.82 -13.23 -16.11
CA GLN A 57 0.19 -14.33 -15.37
C GLN A 57 -0.86 -13.72 -14.45
N ALA A 58 -2.06 -14.25 -14.43
CA ALA A 58 -3.09 -13.86 -13.48
C ALA A 58 -3.10 -14.81 -12.29
N LEU A 59 -3.27 -14.26 -11.07
CA LEU A 59 -3.36 -15.01 -9.83
C LEU A 59 -4.65 -14.63 -9.11
N HIS A 60 -5.54 -15.59 -9.00
CA HIS A 60 -6.78 -15.49 -8.21
C HIS A 60 -6.58 -16.13 -6.84
N VAL A 61 -7.03 -15.44 -5.78
CA VAL A 61 -7.02 -15.98 -4.42
C VAL A 61 -8.46 -16.26 -3.98
N HIS A 62 -8.78 -17.53 -3.86
CA HIS A 62 -10.08 -18.03 -3.47
C HIS A 62 -10.19 -18.11 -1.94
N HIS A 63 -10.94 -17.20 -1.35
CA HIS A 63 -11.04 -17.08 0.11
C HIS A 63 -12.09 -18.00 0.74
N GLY A 64 -13.01 -18.59 -0.02
CA GLY A 64 -14.11 -19.41 0.48
C GLY A 64 -15.11 -18.67 1.39
N LEU A 65 -15.19 -17.34 1.26
CA LEU A 65 -16.07 -16.51 2.11
C LEU A 65 -17.46 -16.31 1.52
N SER A 66 -17.57 -16.17 0.20
CA SER A 66 -18.84 -16.06 -0.53
C SER A 66 -19.28 -17.43 -1.03
N ALA A 67 -20.60 -17.64 -1.12
CA ALA A 67 -21.20 -18.80 -1.77
C ALA A 67 -20.89 -18.85 -3.28
N ASN A 68 -20.57 -17.70 -3.89
CA ASN A 68 -20.27 -17.56 -5.32
C ASN A 68 -18.76 -17.65 -5.64
N ALA A 69 -17.90 -17.92 -4.64
CA ALA A 69 -16.45 -17.87 -4.81
C ALA A 69 -15.93 -18.83 -5.90
N ASP A 70 -16.53 -20.02 -6.04
CA ASP A 70 -16.18 -20.99 -7.10
C ASP A 70 -16.54 -20.44 -8.49
N CYS A 71 -17.73 -19.87 -8.66
CA CYS A 71 -18.14 -19.22 -9.92
C CYS A 71 -17.22 -18.07 -10.30
N TRP A 72 -16.73 -17.32 -9.33
CA TRP A 72 -15.77 -16.23 -9.58
C TRP A 72 -14.41 -16.75 -10.05
N ALA A 73 -13.93 -17.84 -9.46
CA ALA A 73 -12.70 -18.50 -9.90
C ALA A 73 -12.84 -19.05 -11.33
N GLU A 74 -13.97 -19.68 -11.65
CA GLU A 74 -14.28 -20.17 -13.01
C GLU A 74 -14.34 -19.02 -14.03
N PHE A 75 -15.01 -17.91 -13.67
CA PHE A 75 -15.04 -16.70 -14.49
C PHE A 75 -13.61 -16.18 -14.79
N CYS A 76 -12.77 -16.07 -13.75
CA CYS A 76 -11.39 -15.62 -13.90
C CYS A 76 -10.57 -16.54 -14.81
N ALA A 77 -10.74 -17.87 -14.66
CA ALA A 77 -10.06 -18.86 -15.49
C ALA A 77 -10.45 -18.74 -16.96
N GLU A 78 -11.77 -18.66 -17.23
CA GLU A 78 -12.29 -18.51 -18.58
C GLU A 78 -11.87 -17.17 -19.22
N TYR A 79 -11.88 -16.08 -18.44
CA TYR A 79 -11.44 -14.78 -18.91
C TYR A 79 -9.97 -14.80 -19.32
N CYS A 80 -9.10 -15.39 -18.51
CA CYS A 80 -7.68 -15.54 -18.83
C CYS A 80 -7.46 -16.43 -20.07
N ARG A 81 -8.23 -17.53 -20.20
CA ARG A 81 -8.17 -18.42 -21.37
C ARG A 81 -8.51 -17.66 -22.66
N ARG A 82 -9.53 -16.79 -22.66
CA ARG A 82 -9.90 -15.96 -23.81
C ARG A 82 -8.80 -14.96 -24.18
N LEU A 83 -8.09 -14.43 -23.19
CA LEU A 83 -6.97 -13.48 -23.41
C LEU A 83 -5.63 -14.18 -23.74
N GLY A 84 -5.54 -15.51 -23.65
CA GLY A 84 -4.27 -16.23 -23.81
C GLY A 84 -3.28 -15.97 -22.66
N VAL A 85 -3.75 -15.58 -21.48
CA VAL A 85 -2.93 -15.30 -20.30
C VAL A 85 -2.89 -16.48 -19.36
N GLY A 86 -1.70 -16.81 -18.83
CA GLY A 86 -1.55 -17.86 -17.81
C GLY A 86 -2.36 -17.55 -16.55
N PHE A 87 -3.03 -18.57 -15.99
CA PHE A 87 -3.90 -18.43 -14.82
C PHE A 87 -3.52 -19.38 -13.69
N LEU A 88 -3.49 -18.87 -12.47
CA LEU A 88 -3.34 -19.64 -11.24
C LEU A 88 -4.47 -19.30 -10.26
N THR A 89 -5.02 -20.32 -9.61
CA THR A 89 -5.93 -20.16 -8.47
C THR A 89 -5.28 -20.77 -7.23
N GLU A 90 -5.34 -20.05 -6.12
CA GLU A 90 -4.91 -20.51 -4.80
C GLU A 90 -6.07 -20.40 -3.81
N HIS A 91 -6.37 -21.51 -3.14
CA HIS A 91 -7.37 -21.55 -2.08
C HIS A 91 -6.74 -21.22 -0.73
N VAL A 92 -7.39 -20.39 0.05
CA VAL A 92 -6.94 -20.04 1.40
C VAL A 92 -8.08 -20.22 2.41
N THR A 93 -7.69 -20.62 3.61
CA THR A 93 -8.60 -20.63 4.76
C THR A 93 -8.43 -19.32 5.52
N VAL A 94 -9.51 -18.57 5.66
CA VAL A 94 -9.51 -17.31 6.42
C VAL A 94 -10.01 -17.58 7.82
N ASP A 95 -9.25 -17.15 8.83
CA ASP A 95 -9.68 -17.20 10.22
C ASP A 95 -10.82 -16.20 10.46
N ARG A 96 -12.03 -16.72 10.57
CA ARG A 96 -13.26 -15.94 10.81
C ARG A 96 -13.32 -15.30 12.21
N ASN A 97 -12.53 -15.82 13.14
CA ASN A 97 -12.48 -15.35 14.54
C ASN A 97 -11.25 -14.47 14.81
N SER A 98 -10.57 -14.02 13.79
CA SER A 98 -9.39 -13.16 13.93
C SER A 98 -9.70 -11.90 14.72
N ALA A 99 -8.90 -11.61 15.73
CA ALA A 99 -8.97 -10.37 16.51
C ALA A 99 -8.81 -9.09 15.65
N LEU A 100 -8.26 -9.21 14.44
CA LEU A 100 -8.10 -8.11 13.48
C LEU A 100 -9.34 -7.86 12.63
N GLY A 101 -10.37 -8.73 12.74
CA GLY A 101 -11.55 -8.71 11.88
C GLY A 101 -11.37 -9.49 10.58
N LEU A 102 -12.49 -9.91 9.99
CA LEU A 102 -12.55 -10.80 8.82
C LEU A 102 -11.84 -10.20 7.59
N GLU A 103 -12.06 -8.90 7.31
CA GLU A 103 -11.46 -8.20 6.16
C GLU A 103 -9.92 -8.18 6.26
N ALA A 104 -9.39 -7.87 7.45
CA ALA A 104 -7.95 -7.85 7.68
C ALA A 104 -7.33 -9.24 7.59
N ALA A 105 -8.01 -10.27 8.10
CA ALA A 105 -7.57 -11.66 8.01
C ALA A 105 -7.55 -12.15 6.54
N ALA A 106 -8.62 -11.88 5.77
CA ALA A 106 -8.69 -12.22 4.35
C ALA A 106 -7.60 -11.48 3.55
N ARG A 107 -7.36 -10.20 3.86
CA ARG A 107 -6.27 -9.43 3.25
C ARG A 107 -4.91 -10.03 3.58
N ALA A 108 -4.63 -10.41 4.82
CA ALA A 108 -3.37 -11.03 5.22
C ALA A 108 -3.14 -12.35 4.47
N ALA A 109 -4.12 -13.24 4.46
CA ALA A 109 -4.06 -14.51 3.73
C ALA A 109 -3.79 -14.31 2.23
N ARG A 110 -4.43 -13.32 1.60
CA ARG A 110 -4.19 -12.95 0.20
C ARG A 110 -2.75 -12.51 -0.05
N TYR A 111 -2.19 -11.65 0.81
CA TYR A 111 -0.82 -11.19 0.65
C TYR A 111 0.22 -12.29 0.90
N GLU A 112 -0.07 -13.28 1.73
CA GLU A 112 0.77 -14.48 1.88
C GLU A 112 0.82 -15.31 0.61
N VAL A 113 -0.33 -15.49 -0.07
CA VAL A 113 -0.38 -16.15 -1.39
C VAL A 113 0.42 -15.35 -2.41
N PHE A 114 0.23 -14.04 -2.47
CA PHE A 114 0.98 -13.19 -3.38
C PHE A 114 2.49 -13.31 -3.17
N ALA A 115 2.95 -13.30 -1.92
CA ALA A 115 4.38 -13.45 -1.59
C ALA A 115 4.97 -14.81 -2.03
N ARG A 116 4.14 -15.87 -2.08
CA ARG A 116 4.59 -17.22 -2.49
C ARG A 116 4.48 -17.47 -3.99
N ARG A 117 3.49 -16.88 -4.67
CA ARG A 117 3.06 -17.25 -6.03
C ARG A 117 3.24 -16.20 -7.09
N ALA A 118 3.26 -14.91 -6.72
CA ALA A 118 3.35 -13.83 -7.71
C ALA A 118 4.75 -13.66 -8.33
N GLY A 119 5.75 -14.41 -7.87
CA GLY A 119 7.14 -14.16 -8.23
C GLY A 119 7.65 -12.85 -7.62
N ASP A 120 8.40 -12.07 -8.39
CA ASP A 120 9.02 -10.83 -7.88
C ASP A 120 8.16 -9.57 -8.09
N LEU A 121 7.13 -9.62 -8.95
CA LEU A 121 6.34 -8.45 -9.35
C LEU A 121 4.84 -8.75 -9.42
N LEU A 122 4.07 -8.01 -8.62
CA LEU A 122 2.61 -8.09 -8.54
C LEU A 122 1.98 -6.77 -8.99
N LEU A 123 0.96 -6.86 -9.82
CA LEU A 123 0.14 -5.74 -10.30
C LEU A 123 -1.24 -5.81 -9.66
N LEU A 124 -1.70 -4.69 -9.06
CA LEU A 124 -3.02 -4.61 -8.42
C LEU A 124 -3.84 -3.47 -9.00
N GLY A 125 -5.13 -3.69 -9.18
CA GLY A 125 -6.09 -2.75 -9.75
C GLY A 125 -6.61 -1.67 -8.79
N HIS A 126 -5.79 -1.20 -7.85
CA HIS A 126 -6.18 -0.06 -7.01
C HIS A 126 -6.26 1.21 -7.85
N HIS A 127 -7.29 2.02 -7.60
CA HIS A 127 -7.60 3.22 -8.37
C HIS A 127 -7.68 4.48 -7.48
N ARG A 128 -7.98 5.63 -8.08
CA ARG A 128 -8.00 6.94 -7.38
C ARG A 128 -9.00 6.98 -6.21
N GLY A 129 -10.15 6.35 -6.35
CA GLY A 129 -11.11 6.23 -5.25
C GLY A 129 -10.55 5.49 -4.03
N ASP A 130 -9.76 4.42 -4.24
CA ASP A 130 -9.09 3.71 -3.14
C ASP A 130 -8.09 4.59 -2.39
N GLN A 131 -7.44 5.54 -3.09
CA GLN A 131 -6.58 6.55 -2.46
C GLN A 131 -7.38 7.45 -1.53
N ALA A 132 -8.50 8.00 -2.03
CA ALA A 132 -9.36 8.89 -1.24
C ALA A 132 -9.94 8.18 -0.01
N GLU A 133 -10.43 6.94 -0.18
CA GLU A 133 -10.92 6.11 0.93
C GLU A 133 -9.85 5.85 1.97
N THR A 134 -8.65 5.45 1.52
CA THR A 134 -7.55 5.10 2.42
C THR A 134 -7.04 6.33 3.17
N LEU A 135 -6.93 7.48 2.50
CA LEU A 135 -6.58 8.74 3.16
C LEU A 135 -7.59 9.09 4.25
N LEU A 136 -8.89 9.12 3.93
CA LEU A 136 -9.94 9.43 4.89
C LEU A 136 -9.94 8.45 6.07
N PHE A 137 -9.87 7.16 5.78
CA PHE A 137 -9.81 6.12 6.81
C PHE A 137 -8.66 6.34 7.79
N ASN A 138 -7.47 6.64 7.27
CA ASN A 138 -6.29 6.85 8.09
C ASN A 138 -6.34 8.18 8.86
N LEU A 139 -6.83 9.26 8.27
CA LEU A 139 -7.04 10.54 8.95
C LEU A 139 -8.00 10.40 10.13
N LEU A 140 -9.15 9.73 9.92
CA LEU A 140 -10.14 9.50 10.97
C LEU A 140 -9.64 8.64 12.13
N ARG A 141 -8.58 7.86 11.92
CA ARG A 141 -7.89 7.07 12.93
C ARG A 141 -6.71 7.80 13.57
N GLY A 142 -6.48 9.07 13.24
CA GLY A 142 -5.38 9.86 13.78
C GLY A 142 -4.00 9.47 13.25
N ALA A 143 -3.93 8.96 12.02
CA ALA A 143 -2.64 8.60 11.41
C ALA A 143 -1.75 9.84 11.23
N GLY A 144 -0.45 9.67 11.44
CA GLY A 144 0.57 10.66 11.07
C GLY A 144 0.89 10.64 9.58
N VAL A 145 1.87 11.46 9.16
CA VAL A 145 2.25 11.67 7.74
C VAL A 145 2.40 10.36 6.96
N ALA A 146 3.13 9.38 7.49
CA ALA A 146 3.34 8.10 6.83
C ALA A 146 2.03 7.31 6.58
N GLY A 147 1.06 7.39 7.50
CA GLY A 147 -0.24 6.73 7.34
C GLY A 147 -1.14 7.47 6.36
N THR A 148 -1.06 8.79 6.32
CA THR A 148 -1.84 9.63 5.39
C THR A 148 -1.27 9.64 3.97
N ALA A 149 -0.05 9.15 3.74
CA ALA A 149 0.47 8.88 2.40
C ALA A 149 -0.35 7.83 1.62
N ALA A 150 -1.34 7.22 2.28
CA ALA A 150 -2.30 6.26 1.73
C ALA A 150 -1.65 5.08 0.98
N ILE A 151 -2.02 4.84 -0.29
CA ILE A 151 -1.53 3.70 -1.05
C ILE A 151 -0.38 4.14 -1.97
N PRO A 152 0.85 3.61 -1.84
CA PRO A 152 1.94 3.96 -2.76
C PRO A 152 1.74 3.30 -4.13
N ALA A 153 2.14 4.01 -5.21
CA ALA A 153 2.12 3.48 -6.58
C ALA A 153 3.04 2.26 -6.74
N GLU A 154 4.15 2.27 -6.02
CA GLU A 154 5.06 1.12 -5.88
C GLU A 154 5.37 0.85 -4.41
N ARG A 155 5.35 -0.43 -4.03
CA ARG A 155 5.73 -0.89 -2.68
C ARG A 155 6.58 -2.14 -2.79
N ARG A 156 7.64 -2.22 -1.98
CA ARG A 156 8.38 -3.46 -1.74
C ARG A 156 7.95 -4.10 -0.44
N GLN A 157 7.69 -5.39 -0.49
CA GLN A 157 7.42 -6.22 0.69
C GLN A 157 8.26 -7.49 0.57
N GLN A 158 9.36 -7.53 1.32
CA GLN A 158 10.41 -8.55 1.16
C GLN A 158 10.92 -8.57 -0.29
N ARG A 159 10.77 -9.68 -1.03
CA ARG A 159 11.15 -9.81 -2.43
C ARG A 159 10.10 -9.29 -3.40
N LEU A 160 8.83 -9.23 -2.97
CA LEU A 160 7.71 -8.87 -3.81
C LEU A 160 7.66 -7.35 -4.04
N ARG A 161 7.71 -6.93 -5.29
CA ARG A 161 7.37 -5.57 -5.74
C ARG A 161 5.90 -5.52 -6.12
N ILE A 162 5.19 -4.56 -5.59
CA ILE A 162 3.76 -4.36 -5.86
C ILE A 162 3.59 -3.05 -6.58
N LEU A 163 3.05 -3.09 -7.79
CA LEU A 163 2.75 -1.92 -8.62
C LEU A 163 1.24 -1.71 -8.75
N ARG A 164 0.82 -0.46 -8.91
CA ARG A 164 -0.60 -0.07 -9.02
C ARG A 164 -0.79 0.89 -10.19
N PRO A 165 -0.90 0.35 -11.43
CA PRO A 165 -0.93 1.17 -12.65
C PRO A 165 -2.17 2.06 -12.78
N LEU A 166 -3.28 1.74 -12.06
CA LEU A 166 -4.53 2.48 -12.12
C LEU A 166 -4.71 3.50 -10.99
N LEU A 167 -3.68 3.73 -10.14
CA LEU A 167 -3.83 4.45 -8.89
C LEU A 167 -4.25 5.93 -9.03
N ASP A 168 -3.98 6.55 -10.16
CA ASP A 168 -4.39 7.90 -10.53
C ASP A 168 -5.63 7.95 -11.44
N VAL A 169 -6.17 6.79 -11.81
CA VAL A 169 -7.32 6.64 -12.71
C VAL A 169 -8.62 6.77 -11.93
N ALA A 170 -9.59 7.50 -12.48
CA ALA A 170 -10.93 7.59 -11.93
C ALA A 170 -11.71 6.28 -12.14
N ARG A 171 -12.58 5.95 -11.20
CA ARG A 171 -13.46 4.77 -11.32
C ARG A 171 -14.32 4.82 -12.59
N GLU A 172 -14.85 6.00 -12.89
CA GLU A 172 -15.69 6.24 -14.07
C GLU A 172 -14.94 5.96 -15.40
N GLU A 173 -13.62 6.25 -15.42
CA GLU A 173 -12.78 5.98 -16.59
C GLU A 173 -12.53 4.48 -16.75
N ILE A 174 -12.34 3.74 -15.64
CA ILE A 174 -12.21 2.29 -15.65
C ILE A 174 -13.50 1.64 -16.15
N GLU A 175 -14.65 2.06 -15.65
CA GLU A 175 -15.96 1.55 -16.06
C GLU A 175 -16.31 1.92 -17.52
N ALA A 176 -15.94 3.13 -17.97
CA ALA A 176 -16.08 3.51 -19.37
C ALA A 176 -15.28 2.60 -20.29
N TYR A 177 -14.01 2.35 -19.93
CA TYR A 177 -13.16 1.42 -20.66
C TYR A 177 -13.78 0.01 -20.72
N ALA A 178 -14.28 -0.49 -19.59
CA ALA A 178 -14.92 -1.80 -19.52
C ALA A 178 -16.14 -1.89 -20.46
N ARG A 179 -16.99 -0.86 -20.47
CA ARG A 179 -18.17 -0.79 -21.36
C ARG A 179 -17.77 -0.73 -22.83
N ASP A 180 -16.80 0.13 -23.19
CA ASP A 180 -16.35 0.31 -24.57
C ASP A 180 -15.79 -0.98 -25.18
N HIS A 181 -15.13 -1.80 -24.33
CA HIS A 181 -14.55 -3.09 -24.72
C HIS A 181 -15.48 -4.27 -24.44
N ARG A 182 -16.71 -4.03 -23.95
CA ARG A 182 -17.71 -5.06 -23.62
C ARG A 182 -17.16 -6.14 -22.70
N LEU A 183 -16.43 -5.70 -21.65
CA LEU A 183 -15.87 -6.60 -20.67
C LEU A 183 -16.94 -7.01 -19.67
N ASP A 184 -16.99 -8.29 -19.37
CA ASP A 184 -17.76 -8.83 -18.26
C ASP A 184 -16.91 -8.81 -16.98
N TRP A 185 -17.54 -8.64 -15.82
CA TRP A 185 -16.90 -8.76 -14.52
C TRP A 185 -17.87 -9.28 -13.47
N VAL A 186 -17.34 -9.64 -12.32
CA VAL A 186 -18.10 -10.12 -11.18
C VAL A 186 -18.37 -8.96 -10.23
N ASP A 187 -19.61 -8.85 -9.78
CA ASP A 187 -19.98 -7.96 -8.67
C ASP A 187 -20.05 -8.77 -7.37
N ASP A 188 -19.16 -8.45 -6.44
CA ASP A 188 -19.12 -9.05 -5.11
C ASP A 188 -20.20 -8.38 -4.24
N GLU A 189 -21.13 -9.19 -3.72
CA GLU A 189 -22.24 -8.70 -2.90
C GLU A 189 -21.77 -7.96 -1.65
N SER A 190 -20.59 -8.30 -1.13
CA SER A 190 -20.00 -7.63 0.04
C SER A 190 -19.62 -6.17 -0.22
N ASN A 191 -19.48 -5.74 -1.48
CA ASN A 191 -19.22 -4.35 -1.83
C ASN A 191 -20.35 -3.38 -1.42
N CYS A 192 -21.57 -3.87 -1.25
CA CYS A 192 -22.72 -3.09 -0.81
C CYS A 192 -22.90 -3.05 0.72
N ASP A 193 -22.15 -3.86 1.46
CA ASP A 193 -22.27 -3.92 2.92
C ASP A 193 -21.62 -2.68 3.58
N THR A 194 -22.44 -1.70 3.91
CA THR A 194 -22.01 -0.46 4.61
C THR A 194 -21.66 -0.66 6.09
N GLY A 195 -21.86 -1.85 6.65
CA GLY A 195 -21.30 -2.24 7.95
C GLY A 195 -19.77 -2.28 7.94
N LEU A 196 -19.17 -2.49 6.77
CA LEU A 196 -17.75 -2.40 6.58
C LEU A 196 -17.31 -0.93 6.44
N THR A 197 -16.34 -0.50 7.25
CA THR A 197 -15.93 0.91 7.34
C THR A 197 -15.53 1.50 5.97
N ARG A 198 -14.86 0.74 5.11
CA ARG A 198 -14.46 1.22 3.78
C ARG A 198 -15.66 1.44 2.87
N ASN A 199 -16.61 0.53 2.86
CA ASN A 199 -17.84 0.67 2.09
C ASN A 199 -18.69 1.86 2.60
N PHE A 200 -18.73 2.07 3.93
CA PHE A 200 -19.36 3.27 4.50
C PHE A 200 -18.68 4.55 3.98
N LEU A 201 -17.35 4.62 3.99
CA LEU A 201 -16.64 5.78 3.46
C LEU A 201 -16.93 5.99 1.96
N ARG A 202 -16.91 4.93 1.17
CA ARG A 202 -17.17 4.95 -0.28
C ARG A 202 -18.59 5.40 -0.60
N HIS A 203 -19.59 4.73 -0.04
CA HIS A 203 -20.98 4.89 -0.47
C HIS A 203 -21.73 6.01 0.25
N GLN A 204 -21.30 6.38 1.46
CA GLN A 204 -21.98 7.43 2.22
C GLN A 204 -21.14 8.70 2.32
N VAL A 205 -19.91 8.62 2.84
CA VAL A 205 -19.13 9.83 3.12
C VAL A 205 -18.65 10.50 1.84
N LEU A 206 -17.99 9.76 0.94
CA LEU A 206 -17.49 10.33 -0.33
C LEU A 206 -18.63 10.80 -1.24
N THR A 207 -19.76 10.12 -1.24
CA THR A 207 -20.95 10.56 -2.00
C THR A 207 -21.49 11.91 -1.50
N VAL A 208 -21.60 12.07 -0.18
CA VAL A 208 -22.02 13.37 0.42
C VAL A 208 -21.00 14.45 0.11
N LEU A 209 -19.71 14.15 0.23
CA LEU A 209 -18.63 15.11 -0.10
C LEU A 209 -18.67 15.50 -1.58
N ALA A 210 -18.85 14.55 -2.49
CA ALA A 210 -18.93 14.83 -3.93
C ALA A 210 -20.10 15.73 -4.31
N GLY A 211 -21.25 15.60 -3.62
CA GLY A 211 -22.41 16.47 -3.81
C GLY A 211 -22.13 17.94 -3.53
N ARG A 212 -21.24 18.25 -2.60
CA ARG A 212 -20.85 19.63 -2.25
C ARG A 212 -19.54 20.06 -2.89
N PHE A 213 -18.61 19.11 -3.07
CA PHE A 213 -17.27 19.29 -3.62
C PHE A 213 -17.02 18.28 -4.75
N PRO A 214 -17.41 18.57 -6.00
CA PRO A 214 -17.32 17.61 -7.11
C PRO A 214 -15.91 17.06 -7.37
N ALA A 215 -14.87 17.80 -6.97
CA ALA A 215 -13.48 17.36 -7.08
C ALA A 215 -12.94 16.66 -5.81
N ALA A 216 -13.79 16.30 -4.85
CA ALA A 216 -13.36 15.76 -3.54
C ALA A 216 -12.42 14.54 -3.70
N GLU A 217 -12.81 13.54 -4.47
CA GLU A 217 -11.99 12.34 -4.70
C GLU A 217 -10.60 12.70 -5.26
N ARG A 218 -10.57 13.51 -6.31
CA ARG A 218 -9.32 13.95 -6.94
C ARG A 218 -8.44 14.73 -5.95
N ASN A 219 -9.02 15.65 -5.20
CA ASN A 219 -8.29 16.48 -4.25
C ASN A 219 -7.76 15.66 -3.06
N LEU A 220 -8.52 14.67 -2.58
CA LEU A 220 -8.07 13.73 -1.55
C LEU A 220 -6.92 12.86 -2.06
N ALA A 221 -7.03 12.31 -3.27
CA ALA A 221 -5.94 11.54 -3.87
C ALA A 221 -4.67 12.39 -4.08
N GLN A 222 -4.82 13.65 -4.49
CA GLN A 222 -3.70 14.59 -4.61
C GLN A 222 -3.07 14.89 -3.23
N ALA A 223 -3.88 15.08 -2.20
CA ALA A 223 -3.39 15.28 -0.84
C ALA A 223 -2.60 14.06 -0.35
N ALA A 224 -3.05 12.83 -0.64
CA ALA A 224 -2.29 11.62 -0.36
C ALA A 224 -0.91 11.63 -1.03
N GLY A 225 -0.81 12.14 -2.26
CA GLY A 225 0.45 12.36 -2.97
C GLY A 225 1.38 13.31 -2.22
N HIS A 226 0.88 14.47 -1.79
CA HIS A 226 1.66 15.43 -1.01
C HIS A 226 2.14 14.84 0.33
N PHE A 227 1.32 14.05 1.02
CA PHE A 227 1.75 13.32 2.23
C PHE A 227 2.82 12.28 1.92
N SER A 228 2.75 11.61 0.76
CA SER A 228 3.78 10.67 0.33
C SER A 228 5.13 11.35 0.09
N GLU A 229 5.14 12.51 -0.56
CA GLU A 229 6.34 13.33 -0.75
C GLU A 229 6.90 13.80 0.60
N ALA A 230 6.05 14.25 1.51
CA ALA A 230 6.46 14.64 2.85
C ALA A 230 7.06 13.46 3.64
N ASP A 231 6.47 12.25 3.56
CA ASP A 231 7.04 11.04 4.22
C ASP A 231 8.40 10.66 3.63
N ALA A 232 8.59 10.81 2.32
CA ALA A 232 9.88 10.59 1.67
C ALA A 232 10.94 11.57 2.19
N LEU A 233 10.65 12.88 2.23
CA LEU A 233 11.54 13.90 2.77
C LEU A 233 11.86 13.67 4.26
N LEU A 234 10.89 13.25 5.06
CA LEU A 234 11.10 12.87 6.45
C LEU A 234 12.01 11.63 6.57
N GLY A 235 11.91 10.69 5.63
CA GLY A 235 12.80 9.54 5.52
C GLY A 235 14.23 9.93 5.21
N GLU A 236 14.45 10.84 4.25
CA GLU A 236 15.77 11.38 3.90
C GLU A 236 16.40 12.11 5.08
N LEU A 237 15.63 12.98 5.76
CA LEU A 237 16.08 13.67 6.97
C LEU A 237 16.48 12.67 8.07
N ALA A 238 15.68 11.63 8.30
CA ALA A 238 15.99 10.61 9.29
C ALA A 238 17.24 9.81 8.92
N CYS A 239 17.51 9.58 7.63
CA CYS A 239 18.73 8.94 7.15
C CYS A 239 19.97 9.81 7.46
N LEU A 240 19.90 11.13 7.25
CA LEU A 240 20.96 12.06 7.62
C LEU A 240 21.22 12.06 9.13
N ASP A 241 20.13 12.10 9.94
CA ASP A 241 20.23 12.06 11.40
C ASP A 241 20.82 10.72 11.88
N TRP A 242 20.45 9.62 11.23
CA TRP A 242 21.04 8.31 11.50
C TRP A 242 22.55 8.30 11.24
N GLN A 243 22.97 8.77 10.07
CA GLN A 243 24.40 8.81 9.68
C GLN A 243 25.23 9.64 10.65
N ALA A 244 24.68 10.74 11.17
CA ALA A 244 25.37 11.59 12.13
C ALA A 244 25.48 10.97 13.54
N ALA A 245 24.54 10.09 13.91
CA ALA A 245 24.44 9.54 15.26
C ALA A 245 24.92 8.09 15.39
N VAL A 246 25.07 7.34 14.28
CA VAL A 246 25.33 5.89 14.27
C VAL A 246 26.66 5.52 14.95
N ASP A 247 26.64 4.39 15.69
CA ASP A 247 27.79 3.77 16.34
C ASP A 247 27.58 2.25 16.34
N GLY A 248 28.06 1.58 15.29
CA GLY A 248 27.71 0.19 15.01
C GLY A 248 26.19 0.02 14.80
N ASP A 249 25.56 -0.86 15.60
CA ASP A 249 24.12 -1.08 15.57
C ASP A 249 23.33 -0.17 16.52
N ALA A 250 23.99 0.82 17.15
CA ALA A 250 23.44 1.73 18.14
C ALA A 250 23.49 3.19 17.66
N LEU A 251 22.87 4.09 18.43
CA LEU A 251 22.98 5.53 18.23
C LEU A 251 23.59 6.21 19.45
N LYS A 252 24.52 7.14 19.25
CA LYS A 252 25.14 7.94 20.31
C LYS A 252 24.11 8.87 20.95
N LEU A 253 23.88 8.78 22.24
CA LEU A 253 22.95 9.64 22.98
C LEU A 253 23.33 11.12 22.89
N ALA A 254 24.63 11.44 22.84
CA ALA A 254 25.08 12.81 22.65
C ALA A 254 24.55 13.43 21.35
N ALA A 255 24.65 12.71 20.23
CA ALA A 255 24.12 13.17 18.95
C ALA A 255 22.57 13.26 18.96
N LEU A 256 21.87 12.32 19.64
CA LEU A 256 20.42 12.37 19.75
C LEU A 256 19.93 13.59 20.53
N ARG A 257 20.68 14.07 21.50
CA ARG A 257 20.35 15.25 22.31
C ARG A 257 20.44 16.57 21.56
N GLU A 258 21.23 16.60 20.50
CA GLU A 258 21.34 17.79 19.60
C GLU A 258 20.13 17.91 18.64
N LEU A 259 19.36 16.82 18.47
CA LEU A 259 18.19 16.84 17.62
C LEU A 259 17.01 17.55 18.31
N SER A 260 16.25 18.32 17.55
CA SER A 260 14.94 18.77 18.04
C SER A 260 14.03 17.55 18.33
N LEU A 261 13.08 17.71 19.25
CA LEU A 261 12.16 16.61 19.61
C LEU A 261 11.43 16.00 18.39
N PRO A 262 10.92 16.79 17.41
CA PRO A 262 10.34 16.23 16.19
C PRO A 262 11.33 15.41 15.36
N ARG A 263 12.59 15.85 15.20
CA ARG A 263 13.63 15.10 14.46
C ARG A 263 13.97 13.80 15.16
N LEU A 264 14.16 13.83 16.48
CA LEU A 264 14.41 12.61 17.27
C LEU A 264 13.27 11.60 17.10
N LYS A 265 12.00 12.02 17.22
CA LYS A 265 10.84 11.14 17.00
C LYS A 265 10.79 10.59 15.57
N ASN A 266 11.13 11.40 14.58
CA ASN A 266 11.21 10.98 13.19
C ASN A 266 12.27 9.89 13.00
N LEU A 267 13.48 10.10 13.53
CA LEU A 267 14.57 9.12 13.50
C LEU A 267 14.19 7.80 14.16
N LEU A 268 13.55 7.84 15.34
CA LEU A 268 13.10 6.63 16.03
C LEU A 268 12.05 5.86 15.21
N ARG A 269 11.04 6.54 14.64
CA ARG A 269 10.04 5.92 13.76
C ARG A 269 10.67 5.33 12.50
N TYR A 270 11.64 6.05 11.90
CA TYR A 270 12.40 5.57 10.76
C TYR A 270 13.10 4.25 11.08
N ARG A 271 13.82 4.17 12.19
CA ARG A 271 14.52 2.94 12.60
C ARG A 271 13.56 1.79 12.89
N LEU A 272 12.46 2.02 13.60
CA LEU A 272 11.44 1.01 13.85
C LEU A 272 10.90 0.43 12.53
N ARG A 273 10.65 1.30 11.55
CA ARG A 273 10.19 0.90 10.20
C ARG A 273 11.23 0.03 9.48
N GLN A 274 12.53 0.38 9.58
CA GLN A 274 13.63 -0.42 9.01
C GLN A 274 13.73 -1.82 9.64
N LEU A 275 13.44 -1.92 10.93
CA LEU A 275 13.42 -3.18 11.66
C LEU A 275 12.13 -3.99 11.45
N GLY A 276 11.12 -3.43 10.78
CA GLY A 276 9.79 -4.04 10.67
C GLY A 276 8.98 -4.02 11.98
N TRP A 277 9.36 -3.17 12.94
CA TRP A 277 8.68 -3.05 14.23
C TRP A 277 7.56 -2.02 14.17
N HIS A 278 6.50 -2.26 14.95
CA HIS A 278 5.40 -1.32 15.06
C HIS A 278 5.77 -0.11 15.92
N ALA A 279 5.43 1.08 15.42
CA ALA A 279 5.62 2.30 16.21
C ALA A 279 4.65 2.30 17.41
N PRO A 280 5.12 2.70 18.61
CA PRO A 280 4.26 2.85 19.78
C PRO A 280 3.26 4.00 19.62
N ALA A 281 2.25 4.06 20.49
CA ALA A 281 1.36 5.19 20.58
C ALA A 281 2.14 6.51 20.75
N ALA A 282 1.65 7.59 20.15
CA ALA A 282 2.34 8.89 20.07
C ALA A 282 2.80 9.38 21.46
N ALA A 283 1.95 9.30 22.48
CA ALA A 283 2.28 9.74 23.83
C ALA A 283 3.46 8.95 24.45
N ARG A 284 3.55 7.63 24.19
CA ARG A 284 4.67 6.81 24.67
C ARG A 284 5.98 7.17 23.99
N LEU A 285 5.94 7.40 22.67
CA LEU A 285 7.13 7.82 21.94
C LEU A 285 7.57 9.23 22.33
N ASP A 286 6.62 10.14 22.59
CA ASP A 286 6.89 11.50 23.03
C ASP A 286 7.59 11.51 24.40
N GLU A 287 7.09 10.72 25.34
CA GLU A 287 7.68 10.61 26.67
C GLU A 287 9.09 9.99 26.61
N PHE A 288 9.23 8.89 25.88
CA PHE A 288 10.55 8.26 25.70
C PHE A 288 11.56 9.20 25.05
N SER A 289 11.14 9.96 24.04
CA SER A 289 12.01 10.92 23.36
C SER A 289 12.46 12.04 24.30
N ARG A 290 11.55 12.56 25.15
CA ARG A 290 11.92 13.54 26.19
C ARG A 290 12.91 12.97 27.20
N GLN A 291 12.70 11.73 27.63
CA GLN A 291 13.63 11.06 28.54
C GLN A 291 15.03 10.89 27.92
N LEU A 292 15.14 10.55 26.63
CA LEU A 292 16.42 10.46 25.95
C LEU A 292 17.18 11.81 25.93
N GLN A 293 16.45 12.93 25.79
CA GLN A 293 17.05 14.29 25.77
C GLN A 293 17.47 14.76 27.17
N THR A 294 16.73 14.39 28.22
CA THR A 294 16.88 14.99 29.56
C THR A 294 17.49 14.05 30.61
N ALA A 295 17.55 12.75 30.36
CA ALA A 295 18.06 11.79 31.35
C ALA A 295 19.54 12.03 31.64
N GLY A 296 19.88 12.11 32.94
CA GLY A 296 21.27 12.12 33.41
C GLY A 296 21.98 10.79 33.14
N ALA A 297 23.29 10.76 33.44
CA ALA A 297 24.15 9.60 33.17
C ALA A 297 23.69 8.31 33.87
N ASP A 298 23.07 8.43 35.03
CA ASP A 298 22.60 7.30 35.85
C ASP A 298 21.19 6.79 35.46
N ARG A 299 20.50 7.45 34.56
CA ARG A 299 19.19 7.03 34.09
C ARG A 299 19.30 6.29 32.77
N HIS A 300 18.62 5.16 32.67
CA HIS A 300 18.59 4.29 31.51
C HIS A 300 17.17 4.19 30.92
N PRO A 301 16.70 5.21 30.18
CA PRO A 301 15.38 5.17 29.57
C PRO A 301 15.22 3.90 28.72
N ALA A 302 14.07 3.24 28.87
CA ALA A 302 13.70 2.08 28.05
C ALA A 302 12.25 2.18 27.60
N LEU A 303 11.97 1.66 26.40
CA LEU A 303 10.63 1.58 25.84
C LEU A 303 10.40 0.19 25.26
N ASP A 304 9.52 -0.58 25.91
CA ASP A 304 9.13 -1.92 25.46
C ASP A 304 8.06 -1.84 24.36
N LEU A 305 8.26 -2.65 23.32
CA LEU A 305 7.38 -2.85 22.18
C LEU A 305 7.05 -4.33 22.04
N ALA A 306 6.14 -4.67 21.13
CA ALA A 306 5.77 -6.08 20.91
C ALA A 306 6.95 -6.91 20.42
N GLU A 307 7.75 -6.36 19.51
CA GLU A 307 8.87 -7.03 18.83
C GLU A 307 10.19 -6.96 19.62
N GLY A 308 10.30 -6.08 20.60
CA GLY A 308 11.54 -5.86 21.34
C GLY A 308 11.51 -4.60 22.19
N SER A 309 12.70 -4.08 22.53
CA SER A 309 12.83 -2.89 23.37
C SER A 309 13.84 -1.90 22.78
N MET A 310 13.59 -0.61 22.93
CA MET A 310 14.57 0.45 22.77
C MET A 310 15.18 0.76 24.16
N VAL A 311 16.50 0.61 24.32
CA VAL A 311 17.16 0.76 25.61
C VAL A 311 18.34 1.72 25.51
N ALA A 312 18.32 2.78 26.33
CA ALA A 312 19.43 3.71 26.46
C ALA A 312 20.36 3.27 27.61
N GLY A 313 21.65 3.27 27.36
CA GLY A 313 22.66 2.95 28.38
C GLY A 313 24.09 3.07 27.85
N ARG A 314 25.03 3.36 28.72
CA ARG A 314 26.47 3.50 28.38
C ARG A 314 26.70 4.47 27.21
N GLY A 315 25.95 5.58 27.17
CA GLY A 315 26.10 6.63 26.14
C GLY A 315 25.45 6.33 24.78
N VAL A 316 24.74 5.21 24.62
CA VAL A 316 24.11 4.82 23.37
C VAL A 316 22.66 4.34 23.56
N LEU A 317 21.87 4.42 22.49
CA LEU A 317 20.54 3.82 22.33
C LEU A 317 20.65 2.58 21.46
N ARG A 318 20.07 1.45 21.91
CA ARG A 318 20.03 0.16 21.21
C ARG A 318 18.61 -0.34 21.03
N TRP A 319 18.44 -1.17 19.99
CA TRP A 319 17.23 -1.95 19.73
C TRP A 319 17.52 -3.42 20.04
N VAL A 320 16.81 -3.98 20.99
CA VAL A 320 16.98 -5.37 21.46
C VAL A 320 15.72 -6.13 21.06
N GLY A 321 15.82 -7.01 20.06
CA GLY A 321 14.71 -7.87 19.62
C GLY A 321 14.35 -8.89 20.71
N ARG A 322 13.07 -9.27 20.79
CA ARG A 322 12.66 -10.48 21.51
C ARG A 322 13.06 -11.67 20.63
N GLY A 323 13.94 -12.53 21.14
CA GLY A 323 14.32 -13.77 20.51
C GLY A 323 13.14 -14.71 20.30
#